data_6cece8b5f8866f2b8055a79c133388c2
#
_entry.id   6cece8b5f8866f2b8055a79c133388c2
#
_cell.length_a   1.000
_cell.length_b   1.000
_cell.length_c   1.000
_cell.angle_alpha   90.00
_cell.angle_beta   90.00
_cell.angle_gamma   90.00
#
_symmetry.space_group_name_H-M   'P 1'
#
loop_
_entity.id
_entity.type
_entity.pdbx_description
1 polymer ?
#
loop_
_entity_poly.entity_id
_entity_poly.type
_entity_poly.pdbx_seq_one_letter_code
_entity_poly.pdbx_strand_id
1 'polypeptide(L)'
;MTRRNLTVDVMDLLARIRANTPSEEEQALLETAINAILFITSTGQRYAFADFLKYLESNSPPPVVAAFKTREEAESWLNLHPEPPDSTLVLIADRYHTVAYSRELNHRRLLPLTVIEYHLGRLKREGLPPAAASFNTREEAESWFMNQSAPPEQTFIQIASDDYLAVFHRNVNHRAIYPFSMALDEEEPGEGDS
;
A
#
# COMPACT_ATOMS: atom_id res chain seq x y z
N MET A 1 -28.08 3.46 -13.69
CA MET A 1 -27.82 3.30 -12.25
C MET A 1 -27.10 4.55 -11.76
N THR A 2 -27.73 5.36 -10.93
CA THR A 2 -27.15 6.58 -10.35
C THR A 2 -26.02 6.12 -9.42
N ARG A 3 -24.77 6.51 -9.69
CA ARG A 3 -23.64 6.26 -8.78
C ARG A 3 -23.99 6.91 -7.45
N ARG A 4 -24.43 6.12 -6.47
CA ARG A 4 -24.57 6.56 -5.09
C ARG A 4 -23.24 7.22 -4.68
N ASN A 5 -23.33 8.39 -4.06
CA ASN A 5 -22.17 9.07 -3.53
C ASN A 5 -21.79 8.41 -2.19
N LEU A 6 -20.99 7.34 -2.26
CA LEU A 6 -20.63 6.50 -1.11
C LEU A 6 -20.20 7.32 0.11
N THR A 7 -19.47 8.42 -0.09
CA THR A 7 -19.02 9.31 0.99
C THR A 7 -20.20 9.99 1.70
N VAL A 8 -21.22 10.42 0.99
CA VAL A 8 -22.43 11.02 1.59
C VAL A 8 -23.24 9.97 2.35
N ASP A 9 -23.45 8.80 1.73
CA ASP A 9 -24.18 7.70 2.38
C ASP A 9 -23.50 7.24 3.69
N VAL A 10 -22.16 7.19 3.72
CA VAL A 10 -21.39 6.83 4.92
C VAL A 10 -21.48 7.92 5.99
N MET A 11 -21.37 9.20 5.61
CA MET A 11 -21.52 10.32 6.56
C MET A 11 -22.92 10.33 7.20
N ASP A 12 -23.97 10.11 6.41
CA ASP A 12 -25.35 10.05 6.91
C ASP A 12 -25.55 8.86 7.86
N LEU A 13 -24.92 7.71 7.56
CA LEU A 13 -24.95 6.55 8.46
C LEU A 13 -24.25 6.84 9.78
N LEU A 14 -23.04 7.37 9.74
CA LEU A 14 -22.25 7.71 10.93
C LEU A 14 -22.96 8.77 11.80
N ALA A 15 -23.57 9.78 11.19
CA ALA A 15 -24.36 10.79 11.88
C ALA A 15 -25.56 10.19 12.62
N ARG A 16 -26.26 9.25 12.01
CA ARG A 16 -27.39 8.53 12.64
C ARG A 16 -26.90 7.63 13.78
N ILE A 17 -25.80 6.92 13.61
CA ILE A 17 -25.23 6.11 14.69
C ILE A 17 -24.85 7.02 15.86
N ARG A 18 -24.13 8.13 15.62
CA ARG A 18 -23.73 9.09 16.65
C ARG A 18 -24.92 9.63 17.46
N ALA A 19 -26.02 9.97 16.77
CA ALA A 19 -27.22 10.49 17.42
C ALA A 19 -27.91 9.48 18.37
N ASN A 20 -27.65 8.18 18.17
CA ASN A 20 -28.23 7.09 18.97
C ASN A 20 -27.22 6.46 19.94
N THR A 21 -25.98 6.93 19.97
CA THR A 21 -24.91 6.41 20.83
C THR A 21 -24.96 7.14 22.17
N PRO A 22 -25.10 6.44 23.32
CA PRO A 22 -25.19 7.09 24.61
C PRO A 22 -23.84 7.53 25.19
N SER A 23 -22.73 6.94 24.75
CA SER A 23 -21.37 7.23 25.23
C SER A 23 -20.80 8.47 24.55
N GLU A 24 -20.38 9.47 25.33
CA GLU A 24 -19.72 10.68 24.82
C GLU A 24 -18.40 10.35 24.13
N GLU A 25 -17.65 9.36 24.61
CA GLU A 25 -16.39 8.92 24.01
C GLU A 25 -16.62 8.33 22.61
N GLU A 26 -17.62 7.44 22.49
CA GLU A 26 -17.98 6.86 21.18
C GLU A 26 -18.53 7.93 20.23
N GLN A 27 -19.31 8.90 20.72
CA GLN A 27 -19.77 10.03 19.90
C GLN A 27 -18.58 10.84 19.34
N ALA A 28 -17.53 11.10 20.15
CA ALA A 28 -16.32 11.80 19.72
C ALA A 28 -15.54 11.02 18.65
N LEU A 29 -15.45 9.69 18.77
CA LEU A 29 -14.84 8.83 17.77
C LEU A 29 -15.61 8.87 16.44
N LEU A 30 -16.94 8.77 16.49
CA LEU A 30 -17.80 8.88 15.30
C LEU A 30 -17.71 10.25 14.64
N GLU A 31 -17.63 11.32 15.42
CA GLU A 31 -17.42 12.68 14.91
C GLU A 31 -16.07 12.80 14.21
N THR A 32 -15.02 12.24 14.79
CA THR A 32 -13.68 12.19 14.17
C THR A 32 -13.72 11.46 12.82
N ALA A 33 -14.43 10.34 12.72
CA ALA A 33 -14.60 9.60 11.46
C ALA A 33 -15.36 10.43 10.40
N ILE A 34 -16.42 11.15 10.80
CA ILE A 34 -17.14 12.08 9.91
C ILE A 34 -16.21 13.19 9.41
N ASN A 35 -15.43 13.79 10.31
CA ASN A 35 -14.49 14.86 9.97
C ASN A 35 -13.38 14.38 9.04
N ALA A 36 -12.90 13.13 9.15
CA ALA A 36 -11.95 12.54 8.20
C ALA A 36 -12.54 12.43 6.79
N ILE A 37 -13.81 12.04 6.65
CA ILE A 37 -14.49 12.00 5.35
C ILE A 37 -14.71 13.42 4.79
N LEU A 38 -15.06 14.38 5.65
CA LEU A 38 -15.16 15.79 5.26
C LEU A 38 -13.81 16.35 4.79
N PHE A 39 -12.72 15.99 5.44
CA PHE A 39 -11.37 16.37 5.00
C PHE A 39 -11.07 15.84 3.59
N ILE A 40 -11.30 14.56 3.32
CA ILE A 40 -11.11 13.94 1.99
C ILE A 40 -11.91 14.69 0.91
N THR A 41 -13.16 15.06 1.21
CA THR A 41 -14.02 15.76 0.24
C THR A 41 -13.65 17.21 0.04
N SER A 42 -13.35 17.95 1.13
CA SER A 42 -13.01 19.37 1.11
C SER A 42 -11.63 19.66 0.50
N THR A 43 -10.70 18.70 0.61
CA THR A 43 -9.37 18.80 0.01
C THR A 43 -9.30 18.28 -1.44
N GLY A 44 -10.44 17.89 -2.02
CA GLY A 44 -10.51 17.42 -3.41
C GLY A 44 -9.97 16.00 -3.63
N GLN A 45 -9.73 15.22 -2.55
CA GLN A 45 -9.12 13.89 -2.62
C GLN A 45 -10.13 12.76 -2.89
N ARG A 46 -11.39 13.06 -3.22
CA ARG A 46 -12.44 12.06 -3.41
C ARG A 46 -12.12 10.99 -4.45
N TYR A 47 -11.47 11.37 -5.56
CA TYR A 47 -11.08 10.40 -6.59
C TYR A 47 -9.89 9.55 -6.14
N ALA A 48 -8.91 10.14 -5.50
CA ALA A 48 -7.78 9.41 -4.92
C ALA A 48 -8.25 8.39 -3.87
N PHE A 49 -9.21 8.77 -3.03
CA PHE A 49 -9.83 7.85 -2.08
C PHE A 49 -10.61 6.72 -2.77
N ALA A 50 -11.37 7.01 -3.83
CA ALA A 50 -12.07 5.98 -4.59
C ALA A 50 -11.11 4.99 -5.28
N ASP A 51 -9.97 5.46 -5.75
CA ASP A 51 -8.92 4.61 -6.34
C ASP A 51 -8.19 3.80 -5.25
N PHE A 52 -7.98 4.38 -4.07
CA PHE A 52 -7.48 3.65 -2.90
C PHE A 52 -8.40 2.50 -2.46
N LEU A 53 -9.72 2.71 -2.46
CA LEU A 53 -10.67 1.63 -2.15
C LEU A 53 -10.60 0.49 -3.17
N LYS A 54 -10.52 0.79 -4.47
CA LYS A 54 -10.32 -0.25 -5.50
C LYS A 54 -9.01 -0.99 -5.30
N TYR A 55 -7.98 -0.25 -4.91
CA TYR A 55 -6.68 -0.83 -4.61
C TYR A 55 -6.78 -1.83 -3.43
N LEU A 56 -7.48 -1.50 -2.35
CA LEU A 56 -7.71 -2.44 -1.24
C LEU A 56 -8.43 -3.72 -1.69
N GLU A 57 -9.33 -3.62 -2.69
CA GLU A 57 -10.03 -4.77 -3.27
C GLU A 57 -9.12 -5.62 -4.19
N SER A 58 -8.04 -5.04 -4.73
CA SER A 58 -7.17 -5.70 -5.72
C SER A 58 -6.23 -6.73 -5.12
N ASN A 59 -6.15 -6.81 -3.80
CA ASN A 59 -5.21 -7.69 -3.09
C ASN A 59 -3.74 -7.46 -3.46
N SER A 60 -3.41 -6.28 -3.99
CA SER A 60 -2.06 -5.87 -4.38
C SER A 60 -1.21 -5.44 -3.19
N PRO A 61 0.13 -5.43 -3.31
CA PRO A 61 0.99 -4.90 -2.24
C PRO A 61 0.67 -3.44 -1.92
N PRO A 62 0.85 -2.95 -0.67
CA PRO A 62 0.48 -1.60 -0.27
C PRO A 62 1.04 -0.49 -1.16
N PRO A 63 0.27 0.61 -1.42
CA PRO A 63 0.72 1.71 -2.25
C PRO A 63 1.86 2.46 -1.57
N VAL A 64 2.76 2.99 -2.38
CA VAL A 64 3.89 3.79 -1.93
C VAL A 64 3.77 5.22 -2.44
N VAL A 65 4.27 6.20 -1.69
CA VAL A 65 4.20 7.62 -2.09
C VAL A 65 5.43 8.09 -2.87
N ALA A 66 6.53 7.32 -2.83
CA ALA A 66 7.74 7.58 -3.59
C ALA A 66 8.56 6.28 -3.76
N ALA A 67 9.44 6.26 -4.76
CA ALA A 67 10.39 5.18 -5.00
C ALA A 67 11.77 5.75 -5.32
N PHE A 68 12.81 5.21 -4.71
CA PHE A 68 14.19 5.67 -4.79
C PHE A 68 15.12 4.50 -5.12
N LYS A 69 16.19 4.79 -5.85
CA LYS A 69 17.22 3.80 -6.15
C LYS A 69 18.15 3.58 -4.98
N THR A 70 18.43 4.63 -4.22
CA THR A 70 19.35 4.58 -3.08
C THR A 70 18.74 5.19 -1.82
N ARG A 71 19.35 4.86 -0.68
CA ARG A 71 18.94 5.41 0.62
C ARG A 71 19.22 6.91 0.70
N GLU A 72 20.33 7.37 0.10
CA GLU A 72 20.73 8.77 0.07
C GLU A 72 19.71 9.65 -0.68
N GLU A 73 19.16 9.13 -1.79
CA GLU A 73 18.07 9.80 -2.52
C GLU A 73 16.82 9.95 -1.65
N ALA A 74 16.45 8.87 -0.95
CA ALA A 74 15.29 8.86 -0.06
C ALA A 74 15.47 9.81 1.15
N GLU A 75 16.65 9.82 1.76
CA GLU A 75 16.97 10.72 2.88
C GLU A 75 16.99 12.18 2.43
N SER A 76 17.51 12.47 1.24
CA SER A 76 17.48 13.80 0.64
C SER A 76 16.05 14.26 0.40
N TRP A 77 15.20 13.40 -0.17
CA TRP A 77 13.78 13.67 -0.35
C TRP A 77 13.08 13.95 0.98
N LEU A 78 13.32 13.11 1.99
CA LEU A 78 12.73 13.26 3.32
C LEU A 78 13.11 14.60 3.98
N ASN A 79 14.37 15.02 3.81
CA ASN A 79 14.87 16.27 4.40
C ASN A 79 14.39 17.53 3.66
N LEU A 80 14.10 17.44 2.35
CA LEU A 80 13.59 18.54 1.55
C LEU A 80 12.10 18.83 1.81
N HIS A 81 11.36 17.88 2.36
CA HIS A 81 9.95 18.08 2.70
C HIS A 81 9.83 18.78 4.06
N PRO A 82 9.21 19.98 4.11
CA PRO A 82 8.96 20.66 5.40
C PRO A 82 8.14 19.81 6.36
N GLU A 83 7.09 19.15 5.84
CA GLU A 83 6.22 18.22 6.54
C GLU A 83 6.14 16.91 5.72
N PRO A 84 7.03 15.93 5.97
CA PRO A 84 6.96 14.66 5.29
C PRO A 84 5.65 13.93 5.61
N PRO A 85 5.12 13.14 4.66
CA PRO A 85 3.89 12.38 4.90
C PRO A 85 4.15 11.23 5.89
N ASP A 86 3.85 11.47 7.17
CA ASP A 86 4.03 10.48 8.24
C ASP A 86 3.24 9.20 8.00
N SER A 87 3.76 8.09 8.47
CA SER A 87 3.16 6.74 8.40
C SER A 87 2.87 6.25 6.97
N THR A 88 3.45 6.90 5.95
CA THR A 88 3.35 6.44 4.57
C THR A 88 4.50 5.52 4.18
N LEU A 89 4.32 4.80 3.07
CA LEU A 89 5.30 3.85 2.56
C LEU A 89 6.07 4.43 1.38
N VAL A 90 7.36 4.13 1.34
CA VAL A 90 8.26 4.42 0.22
C VAL A 90 9.05 3.17 -0.15
N LEU A 91 9.55 3.10 -1.38
CA LEU A 91 10.51 2.08 -1.81
C LEU A 91 11.93 2.66 -1.82
N ILE A 92 12.88 1.87 -1.33
CA ILE A 92 14.31 2.11 -1.48
C ILE A 92 14.93 0.82 -2.02
N ALA A 93 15.48 0.85 -3.23
CA ALA A 93 15.97 -0.34 -3.94
C ALA A 93 14.94 -1.50 -3.88
N ASP A 94 13.68 -1.19 -4.23
CA ASP A 94 12.52 -2.08 -4.23
C ASP A 94 12.11 -2.65 -2.85
N ARG A 95 12.70 -2.16 -1.75
CA ARG A 95 12.31 -2.56 -0.39
C ARG A 95 11.42 -1.52 0.26
N TYR A 96 10.39 -1.99 0.94
CA TYR A 96 9.45 -1.13 1.66
C TYR A 96 10.09 -0.51 2.91
N HIS A 97 9.83 0.78 3.08
CA HIS A 97 10.17 1.55 4.28
C HIS A 97 8.97 2.40 4.67
N THR A 98 8.76 2.61 5.96
CA THR A 98 7.80 3.61 6.43
C THR A 98 8.51 4.92 6.74
N VAL A 99 7.86 6.01 6.39
CA VAL A 99 8.24 7.35 6.82
C VAL A 99 7.73 7.53 8.25
N ALA A 100 8.64 7.77 9.19
CA ALA A 100 8.30 8.15 10.56
C ALA A 100 8.69 9.63 10.76
N TYR A 101 7.69 10.47 10.97
CA TYR A 101 7.87 11.90 11.18
C TYR A 101 7.14 12.39 12.43
N SER A 102 7.87 13.05 13.32
CA SER A 102 7.30 13.77 14.45
C SER A 102 7.42 15.27 14.19
N ARG A 103 6.29 15.94 14.01
CA ARG A 103 6.23 17.40 13.81
C ARG A 103 6.80 18.17 15.00
N GLU A 104 6.50 17.72 16.22
CA GLU A 104 6.90 18.39 17.46
C GLU A 104 8.41 18.35 17.67
N LEU A 105 9.04 17.21 17.34
CA LEU A 105 10.48 17.00 17.49
C LEU A 105 11.26 17.29 16.20
N ASN A 106 10.56 17.59 15.10
CA ASN A 106 11.13 17.67 13.75
C ASN A 106 12.04 16.47 13.42
N HIS A 107 11.65 15.29 13.91
CA HIS A 107 12.44 14.08 13.77
C HIS A 107 11.92 13.24 12.60
N ARG A 108 12.83 12.80 11.73
CA ARG A 108 12.54 12.10 10.48
C ARG A 108 13.33 10.82 10.40
N ARG A 109 12.67 9.71 10.05
CA ARG A 109 13.32 8.40 9.83
C ARG A 109 12.66 7.64 8.70
N LEU A 110 13.45 6.77 8.06
CA LEU A 110 13.00 5.73 7.14
C LEU A 110 13.27 4.38 7.79
N LEU A 111 12.21 3.68 8.18
CA LEU A 111 12.29 2.40 8.88
C LEU A 111 11.95 1.27 7.91
N PRO A 112 12.80 0.24 7.77
CA PRO A 112 12.52 -0.89 6.89
C PRO A 112 11.30 -1.67 7.37
N LEU A 113 10.51 -2.19 6.41
CA LEU A 113 9.34 -3.01 6.65
C LEU A 113 9.36 -4.26 5.77
N THR A 114 8.90 -5.37 6.31
CA THR A 114 8.78 -6.68 5.62
C THR A 114 7.41 -6.88 4.98
N VAL A 115 6.84 -5.81 4.42
CA VAL A 115 5.48 -5.81 3.85
C VAL A 115 5.37 -6.74 2.65
N ILE A 116 6.34 -6.65 1.73
CA ILE A 116 6.31 -7.46 0.51
C ILE A 116 6.56 -8.93 0.81
N GLU A 117 7.41 -9.22 1.76
CA GLU A 117 7.76 -10.58 2.18
C GLU A 117 6.53 -11.31 2.75
N TYR A 118 5.75 -10.67 3.61
CA TYR A 118 4.47 -11.20 4.12
C TYR A 118 3.41 -11.31 3.02
N HIS A 119 3.35 -10.33 2.12
CA HIS A 119 2.44 -10.39 0.98
C HIS A 119 2.73 -11.61 0.09
N LEU A 120 4.00 -11.87 -0.23
CA LEU A 120 4.43 -13.04 -0.99
C LEU A 120 4.10 -14.34 -0.24
N GLY A 121 4.32 -14.39 1.09
CA GLY A 121 3.98 -15.53 1.94
C GLY A 121 2.49 -15.84 1.90
N ARG A 122 1.63 -14.83 2.00
CA ARG A 122 0.18 -14.97 1.87
C ARG A 122 -0.22 -15.53 0.50
N LEU A 123 0.28 -14.94 -0.59
CA LEU A 123 -0.01 -15.41 -1.95
C LEU A 123 0.42 -16.87 -2.16
N LYS A 124 1.56 -17.25 -1.61
CA LYS A 124 2.06 -18.63 -1.68
C LYS A 124 1.13 -19.63 -0.95
N ARG A 125 0.58 -19.24 0.22
CA ARG A 125 -0.40 -20.07 0.97
C ARG A 125 -1.74 -20.19 0.24
N GLU A 126 -2.19 -19.12 -0.42
CA GLU A 126 -3.43 -19.10 -1.21
C GLU A 126 -3.32 -19.92 -2.51
N GLY A 127 -2.10 -20.22 -2.95
CA GLY A 127 -1.80 -20.91 -4.20
C GLY A 127 -1.56 -19.93 -5.34
N LEU A 128 -0.40 -20.08 -6.01
CA LEU A 128 -0.02 -19.21 -7.10
C LEU A 128 -0.83 -19.53 -8.38
N PRO A 129 -1.40 -18.54 -9.05
CA PRO A 129 -2.00 -18.75 -10.36
C PRO A 129 -0.92 -19.07 -11.40
N PRO A 130 -1.31 -19.58 -12.58
CA PRO A 130 -0.36 -19.79 -13.67
C PRO A 130 0.38 -18.49 -14.02
N ALA A 131 1.68 -18.62 -14.31
CA ALA A 131 2.48 -17.50 -14.73
C ALA A 131 1.96 -16.91 -16.05
N ALA A 132 1.82 -15.60 -16.11
CA ALA A 132 1.38 -14.87 -17.30
C ALA A 132 2.46 -14.84 -18.39
N ALA A 133 3.74 -14.96 -18.01
CA ALA A 133 4.89 -15.02 -18.90
C ALA A 133 6.06 -15.75 -18.22
N SER A 134 6.95 -16.33 -19.06
CA SER A 134 8.16 -17.01 -18.60
C SER A 134 9.37 -16.47 -19.36
N PHE A 135 10.49 -16.30 -18.66
CA PHE A 135 11.72 -15.71 -19.17
C PHE A 135 12.93 -16.56 -18.76
N ASN A 136 14.00 -16.49 -19.53
CA ASN A 136 15.25 -17.16 -19.17
C ASN A 136 16.08 -16.33 -18.20
N THR A 137 15.99 -14.99 -18.29
CA THR A 137 16.78 -14.08 -17.46
C THR A 137 15.91 -12.97 -16.82
N ARG A 138 16.44 -12.35 -15.78
CA ARG A 138 15.79 -11.23 -15.11
C ARG A 138 15.69 -10.00 -16.03
N GLU A 139 16.71 -9.76 -16.84
CA GLU A 139 16.78 -8.65 -17.78
C GLU A 139 15.68 -8.73 -18.85
N GLU A 140 15.38 -9.96 -19.34
CA GLU A 140 14.26 -10.19 -20.26
C GLU A 140 12.92 -9.85 -19.61
N ALA A 141 12.70 -10.28 -18.36
CA ALA A 141 11.50 -10.00 -17.60
C ALA A 141 11.33 -8.51 -17.30
N GLU A 142 12.39 -7.83 -16.89
CA GLU A 142 12.41 -6.38 -16.65
C GLU A 142 12.09 -5.61 -17.93
N SER A 143 12.73 -5.96 -19.05
CA SER A 143 12.48 -5.34 -20.36
C SER A 143 11.02 -5.53 -20.79
N TRP A 144 10.48 -6.74 -20.65
CA TRP A 144 9.08 -7.04 -20.96
C TRP A 144 8.14 -6.20 -20.09
N PHE A 145 8.39 -6.13 -18.79
CA PHE A 145 7.54 -5.41 -17.86
C PHE A 145 7.59 -3.88 -18.08
N MET A 146 8.77 -3.34 -18.40
CA MET A 146 8.94 -1.92 -18.72
C MET A 146 8.23 -1.50 -20.01
N ASN A 147 8.09 -2.40 -21.00
CA ASN A 147 7.45 -2.13 -22.28
C ASN A 147 5.91 -2.20 -22.24
N GLN A 148 5.30 -2.63 -21.13
CA GLN A 148 3.85 -2.63 -20.99
C GLN A 148 3.33 -1.22 -20.74
N SER A 149 2.42 -0.73 -21.58
CA SER A 149 1.84 0.61 -21.45
C SER A 149 0.88 0.75 -20.28
N ALA A 150 0.17 -0.33 -19.91
CA ALA A 150 -0.80 -0.38 -18.81
C ALA A 150 -0.74 -1.77 -18.14
N PRO A 151 0.33 -2.08 -17.41
CA PRO A 151 0.43 -3.37 -16.73
C PRO A 151 -0.62 -3.46 -15.60
N PRO A 152 -1.10 -4.68 -15.27
CA PRO A 152 -1.83 -4.91 -14.04
C PRO A 152 -0.97 -4.49 -12.83
N GLU A 153 -1.62 -4.21 -11.69
CA GLU A 153 -0.92 -3.83 -10.46
C GLU A 153 -0.01 -4.93 -9.95
N GLN A 154 -0.38 -6.19 -10.20
CA GLN A 154 0.49 -7.35 -9.95
C GLN A 154 0.31 -8.41 -11.03
N THR A 155 1.39 -9.13 -11.32
CA THR A 155 1.43 -10.20 -12.34
C THR A 155 2.41 -11.29 -11.91
N PHE A 156 1.96 -12.54 -11.96
CA PHE A 156 2.83 -13.69 -11.70
C PHE A 156 3.64 -14.01 -12.97
N ILE A 157 4.93 -14.15 -12.82
CA ILE A 157 5.86 -14.51 -13.90
C ILE A 157 6.85 -15.56 -13.42
N GLN A 158 7.51 -16.24 -14.37
CA GLN A 158 8.62 -17.14 -14.08
C GLN A 158 9.92 -16.62 -14.71
N ILE A 159 11.03 -16.78 -13.99
CA ILE A 159 12.38 -16.51 -14.48
C ILE A 159 13.23 -17.73 -14.14
N ALA A 160 13.81 -18.40 -15.16
CA ALA A 160 14.63 -19.60 -15.02
C ALA A 160 13.98 -20.68 -14.14
N SER A 161 12.65 -20.87 -14.26
CA SER A 161 11.81 -21.81 -13.52
C SER A 161 11.45 -21.40 -12.07
N ASP A 162 11.95 -20.28 -11.56
CA ASP A 162 11.54 -19.72 -10.27
C ASP A 162 10.36 -18.75 -10.43
N ASP A 163 9.48 -18.73 -9.42
CA ASP A 163 8.31 -17.87 -9.41
C ASP A 163 8.64 -16.47 -8.90
N TYR A 164 8.07 -15.46 -9.57
CA TYR A 164 8.23 -14.05 -9.24
C TYR A 164 6.90 -13.32 -9.30
N LEU A 165 6.78 -12.25 -8.50
CA LEU A 165 5.71 -11.27 -8.56
C LEU A 165 6.23 -9.96 -9.18
N ALA A 166 5.72 -9.61 -10.35
CA ALA A 166 5.92 -8.29 -10.95
C ALA A 166 4.85 -7.34 -10.43
N VAL A 167 5.25 -6.23 -9.82
CA VAL A 167 4.37 -5.24 -9.18
C VAL A 167 4.53 -3.88 -9.85
N PHE A 168 3.40 -3.28 -10.25
CA PHE A 168 3.35 -1.92 -10.79
C PHE A 168 2.74 -0.95 -9.77
N HIS A 169 3.59 -0.14 -9.15
CA HIS A 169 3.17 0.96 -8.28
C HIS A 169 2.74 2.15 -9.12
N ARG A 170 1.47 2.14 -9.55
CA ARG A 170 0.90 3.08 -10.52
C ARG A 170 1.07 4.55 -10.11
N ASN A 171 0.86 4.86 -8.85
CA ASN A 171 0.91 6.24 -8.31
C ASN A 171 2.30 6.89 -8.38
N VAL A 172 3.36 6.08 -8.40
CA VAL A 172 4.77 6.54 -8.54
C VAL A 172 5.41 6.08 -9.86
N ASN A 173 4.61 5.44 -10.74
CA ASN A 173 5.07 4.87 -12.01
C ASN A 173 6.34 3.99 -11.86
N HIS A 174 6.40 3.20 -10.79
CA HIS A 174 7.53 2.34 -10.49
C HIS A 174 7.18 0.87 -10.71
N ARG A 175 8.11 0.09 -11.25
CA ARG A 175 7.98 -1.34 -11.51
C ARG A 175 9.05 -2.11 -10.76
N ALA A 176 8.64 -3.12 -10.01
CA ALA A 176 9.53 -3.98 -9.24
C ALA A 176 9.20 -5.45 -9.50
N ILE A 177 10.21 -6.32 -9.43
CA ILE A 177 10.06 -7.77 -9.58
C ILE A 177 10.62 -8.44 -8.34
N TYR A 178 9.77 -9.16 -7.62
CA TYR A 178 10.07 -9.80 -6.35
C TYR A 178 10.10 -11.33 -6.50
N PRO A 179 11.19 -12.01 -6.10
CA PRO A 179 11.23 -13.47 -6.09
C PRO A 179 10.40 -14.02 -4.92
N PHE A 180 9.66 -15.10 -5.14
CA PHE A 180 8.93 -15.80 -4.07
C PHE A 180 9.84 -16.46 -3.03
N SER A 181 11.15 -16.54 -3.27
CA SER A 181 12.14 -16.93 -2.27
C SER A 181 12.28 -15.94 -1.10
N MET A 182 11.79 -14.69 -1.26
CA MET A 182 11.74 -13.69 -0.18
C MET A 182 10.52 -13.85 0.74
N ALA A 183 9.57 -14.73 0.39
CA ALA A 183 8.34 -14.90 1.17
C ALA A 183 8.64 -15.26 2.63
N LEU A 184 7.99 -14.56 3.55
CA LEU A 184 7.95 -14.89 4.96
C LEU A 184 6.57 -15.49 5.29
N ASP A 185 6.57 -16.56 6.07
CA ASP A 185 5.37 -17.06 6.70
C ASP A 185 5.04 -16.17 7.90
N GLU A 186 3.76 -15.81 8.09
CA GLU A 186 3.31 -15.23 9.36
C GLU A 186 3.56 -16.29 10.44
N GLU A 187 4.35 -15.96 11.45
CA GLU A 187 4.40 -16.77 12.66
C GLU A 187 2.98 -16.77 13.22
N GLU A 188 2.34 -17.95 13.27
CA GLU A 188 1.10 -18.09 14.04
C GLU A 188 1.37 -17.53 15.44
N PRO A 189 0.53 -16.63 15.97
CA PRO A 189 0.67 -16.19 17.34
C PRO A 189 0.64 -17.46 18.20
N GLY A 190 1.80 -17.81 18.75
CA GLY A 190 1.95 -19.00 19.59
C GLY A 190 0.82 -19.03 20.58
N GLU A 191 0.05 -20.14 20.58
CA GLU A 191 -0.90 -20.44 21.65
C GLU A 191 -0.13 -20.31 22.97
N GLY A 192 -0.36 -19.16 23.63
CA GLY A 192 0.23 -18.89 24.92
C GLY A 192 -0.18 -20.02 25.85
N ASP A 193 0.82 -20.76 26.33
CA ASP A 193 0.70 -21.71 27.43
C ASP A 193 -0.11 -21.06 28.57
N SER A 194 -1.25 -21.67 28.81
CA SER A 194 -2.19 -21.34 29.89
C SER A 194 -1.70 -21.90 31.21
#